data_902b959fbfaeb5d48ee7c62a3f41c4af
#
_entry.id   902b959fbfaeb5d48ee7c62a3f41c4af
#
_cell.length_a   1.000
_cell.length_b   1.000
_cell.length_c   1.000
_cell.angle_alpha   90.00
_cell.angle_beta   90.00
_cell.angle_gamma   90.00
#
_symmetry.space_group_name_H-M   'P 1'
#
loop_
_entity.id
_entity.type
_entity.pdbx_description
1 polymer ?
#
loop_
_entity_poly.entity_id
_entity_poly.type
_entity_poly.pdbx_seq_one_letter_code
_entity_poly.pdbx_strand_id
1 'polypeptide(L)'
;MLNIQRKEGVALKETISSYDDLFEMLDSFLREPVTFWNDFYEDREKNIPFFQVNGPDENLVEYMETTIKPNRVLELGCGPGRNAIYMAKQGCKVDALDISENAISWAMDRAKEEDVDVNFHCKSLFDFSFEPKSYDFVYDCGLMHHLAPHRRLTYLEIVKAALKPNGYFGLVCFNTDGAINTSDWEVYKSGSLKRGIGYTEERLKKVFNNDFNILSFRKMKKITQPNGQFGEDFLWASLMKKIN
;
A
#
# COMPACT_ATOMS: atom_id res chain seq x y z
N MET A 1 18.51 -28.77 -4.56
CA MET A 1 18.00 -28.32 -5.88
C MET A 1 16.74 -27.51 -5.64
N LEU A 2 16.72 -26.25 -6.04
CA LEU A 2 15.51 -25.41 -6.00
C LEU A 2 14.53 -25.96 -7.03
N ASN A 3 13.41 -26.50 -6.59
CA ASN A 3 12.30 -26.86 -7.47
C ASN A 3 11.54 -25.57 -7.83
N ILE A 4 12.02 -24.87 -8.85
CA ILE A 4 11.36 -23.69 -9.40
C ILE A 4 10.22 -24.22 -10.29
N GLN A 5 8.98 -24.17 -9.80
CA GLN A 5 7.80 -24.32 -10.65
C GLN A 5 7.73 -23.12 -11.57
N ARG A 6 8.14 -23.31 -12.84
CA ARG A 6 8.04 -22.28 -13.86
C ARG A 6 6.56 -22.00 -14.16
N LYS A 7 6.16 -20.74 -14.11
CA LYS A 7 4.88 -20.30 -14.70
C LYS A 7 5.01 -20.39 -16.22
N GLU A 8 4.10 -21.10 -16.86
CA GLU A 8 3.98 -21.14 -18.32
C GLU A 8 3.58 -19.74 -18.83
N GLY A 9 4.35 -19.18 -19.76
CA GLY A 9 3.95 -17.99 -20.54
C GLY A 9 4.94 -16.83 -20.61
N VAL A 10 5.93 -16.72 -19.74
CA VAL A 10 6.95 -15.65 -19.82
C VAL A 10 8.22 -16.25 -20.46
N ALA A 11 8.56 -15.80 -21.67
CA ALA A 11 9.87 -16.09 -22.26
C ALA A 11 10.95 -15.38 -21.42
N LEU A 12 11.55 -16.11 -20.48
CA LEU A 12 12.66 -15.58 -19.70
C LEU A 12 13.79 -15.23 -20.64
N LYS A 13 14.29 -14.01 -20.57
CA LYS A 13 15.49 -13.59 -21.29
C LYS A 13 16.66 -14.46 -20.84
N GLU A 14 17.44 -14.97 -21.78
CA GLU A 14 18.61 -15.81 -21.48
C GLU A 14 19.70 -15.03 -20.73
N THR A 15 19.71 -13.70 -20.86
CA THR A 15 20.72 -12.83 -20.27
C THR A 15 20.07 -11.62 -19.64
N ILE A 16 20.41 -11.34 -18.39
CA ILE A 16 20.04 -10.11 -17.69
C ILE A 16 20.98 -9.00 -18.18
N SER A 17 20.43 -7.98 -18.83
CA SER A 17 21.18 -6.84 -19.40
C SER A 17 20.77 -5.49 -18.84
N SER A 18 19.67 -5.45 -18.07
CA SER A 18 19.13 -4.25 -17.44
C SER A 18 18.56 -4.55 -16.06
N TYR A 19 18.26 -3.49 -15.27
CA TYR A 19 17.52 -3.63 -14.02
C TYR A 19 16.09 -4.13 -14.25
N ASP A 20 15.47 -3.78 -15.38
CA ASP A 20 14.14 -4.26 -15.73
C ASP A 20 14.15 -5.77 -15.96
N ASP A 21 15.15 -6.31 -16.69
CA ASP A 21 15.31 -7.76 -16.86
C ASP A 21 15.48 -8.48 -15.51
N LEU A 22 16.27 -7.87 -14.60
CA LEU A 22 16.46 -8.41 -13.25
C LEU A 22 15.17 -8.41 -12.46
N PHE A 23 14.38 -7.32 -12.53
CA PHE A 23 13.12 -7.21 -11.82
C PHE A 23 12.07 -8.17 -12.36
N GLU A 24 11.95 -8.30 -13.69
CA GLU A 24 11.08 -9.30 -14.34
C GLU A 24 11.44 -10.73 -13.90
N MET A 25 12.75 -11.04 -13.86
CA MET A 25 13.21 -12.34 -13.36
C MET A 25 12.80 -12.55 -11.88
N LEU A 26 13.01 -11.57 -11.01
CA LEU A 26 12.67 -11.68 -9.59
C LEU A 26 11.15 -11.76 -9.36
N ASP A 27 10.36 -11.02 -10.14
CA ASP A 27 8.90 -11.10 -10.10
C ASP A 27 8.40 -12.50 -10.52
N SER A 28 9.07 -13.14 -11.48
CA SER A 28 8.69 -14.47 -11.97
C SER A 28 8.75 -15.58 -10.91
N PHE A 29 9.48 -15.37 -9.82
CA PHE A 29 9.51 -16.29 -8.67
C PHE A 29 8.29 -16.17 -7.76
N LEU A 30 7.49 -15.12 -7.91
CA LEU A 30 6.38 -14.80 -7.03
C LEU A 30 5.04 -14.88 -7.79
N ARG A 31 3.93 -14.79 -7.06
CA ARG A 31 2.60 -14.78 -7.67
C ARG A 31 2.41 -13.54 -8.55
N GLU A 32 1.64 -13.70 -9.62
CA GLU A 32 1.21 -12.59 -10.45
C GLU A 32 0.19 -11.73 -9.66
N PRO A 33 0.43 -10.41 -9.47
CA PRO A 33 -0.36 -9.61 -8.54
C PRO A 33 -1.74 -9.22 -9.08
N VAL A 34 -1.92 -8.97 -10.39
CA VAL A 34 -3.19 -8.49 -10.96
C VAL A 34 -4.28 -9.52 -10.77
N THR A 35 -4.06 -10.75 -11.22
CA THR A 35 -5.01 -11.86 -11.07
C THR A 35 -5.33 -12.10 -9.60
N PHE A 36 -4.28 -12.17 -8.76
CA PHE A 36 -4.47 -12.42 -7.33
C PHE A 36 -5.39 -11.37 -6.67
N TRP A 37 -5.16 -10.08 -6.94
CA TRP A 37 -5.96 -9.03 -6.31
C TRP A 37 -7.35 -8.88 -6.94
N ASN A 38 -7.51 -9.17 -8.24
CA ASN A 38 -8.84 -9.25 -8.85
C ASN A 38 -9.69 -10.35 -8.19
N ASP A 39 -9.16 -11.57 -8.07
CA ASP A 39 -9.84 -12.69 -7.41
C ASP A 39 -10.12 -12.38 -5.93
N PHE A 40 -9.20 -11.66 -5.27
CA PHE A 40 -9.36 -11.26 -3.88
C PHE A 40 -10.54 -10.32 -3.67
N TYR A 41 -10.77 -9.36 -4.57
CA TYR A 41 -11.87 -8.38 -4.48
C TYR A 41 -13.14 -8.78 -5.27
N GLU A 42 -13.19 -9.95 -5.89
CA GLU A 42 -14.35 -10.42 -6.63
C GLU A 42 -15.58 -10.58 -5.74
N ASP A 43 -15.41 -11.23 -4.58
CA ASP A 43 -16.47 -11.42 -3.59
C ASP A 43 -16.37 -10.31 -2.52
N ARG A 44 -17.29 -9.35 -2.57
CA ARG A 44 -17.36 -8.19 -1.66
C ARG A 44 -17.91 -8.56 -0.26
N GLU A 45 -18.53 -9.75 -0.12
CA GLU A 45 -19.14 -10.24 1.12
C GLU A 45 -18.19 -11.06 2.00
N LYS A 46 -16.91 -11.20 1.60
CA LYS A 46 -15.92 -11.90 2.39
C LYS A 46 -15.84 -11.37 3.81
N ASN A 47 -15.81 -12.27 4.78
CA ASN A 47 -15.65 -11.92 6.20
C ASN A 47 -14.20 -11.52 6.51
N ILE A 48 -13.79 -10.38 5.99
CA ILE A 48 -12.48 -9.77 6.20
C ILE A 48 -12.70 -8.43 6.90
N PRO A 49 -11.96 -8.09 7.97
CA PRO A 49 -12.24 -6.91 8.78
C PRO A 49 -12.42 -5.61 7.99
N PHE A 50 -11.52 -5.32 7.02
CA PHE A 50 -11.60 -4.09 6.24
C PHE A 50 -12.64 -4.11 5.10
N PHE A 51 -13.30 -5.27 4.82
CA PHE A 51 -14.46 -5.35 3.94
C PHE A 51 -15.74 -4.95 4.69
N GLN A 52 -15.78 -5.20 6.00
CA GLN A 52 -16.95 -4.98 6.85
C GLN A 52 -17.03 -3.53 7.38
N VAL A 53 -15.99 -2.73 7.18
CA VAL A 53 -15.93 -1.34 7.67
C VAL A 53 -15.79 -0.38 6.50
N ASN A 54 -16.77 0.53 6.37
CA ASN A 54 -16.77 1.54 5.32
C ASN A 54 -15.96 2.79 5.65
N GLY A 55 -15.66 3.02 6.93
CA GLY A 55 -14.96 4.21 7.40
C GLY A 55 -13.44 4.14 7.27
N PRO A 56 -12.77 5.29 7.49
CA PRO A 56 -11.33 5.42 7.36
C PRO A 56 -10.57 4.70 8.46
N ASP A 57 -9.27 4.59 8.28
CA ASP A 57 -8.33 4.17 9.32
C ASP A 57 -8.33 5.16 10.49
N GLU A 58 -8.30 4.66 11.72
CA GLU A 58 -8.33 5.49 12.93
C GLU A 58 -7.13 6.43 13.02
N ASN A 59 -5.96 5.96 12.57
CA ASN A 59 -4.73 6.76 12.54
C ASN A 59 -4.78 7.84 11.47
N LEU A 60 -5.43 7.59 10.33
CA LEU A 60 -5.60 8.62 9.29
C LEU A 60 -6.47 9.77 9.82
N VAL A 61 -7.55 9.44 10.52
CA VAL A 61 -8.40 10.45 11.18
C VAL A 61 -7.58 11.26 12.18
N GLU A 62 -6.84 10.59 13.08
CA GLU A 62 -5.98 11.25 14.06
C GLU A 62 -4.96 12.19 13.38
N TYR A 63 -4.30 11.74 12.30
CA TYR A 63 -3.31 12.55 11.59
C TYR A 63 -3.93 13.81 10.97
N MET A 64 -5.08 13.67 10.31
CA MET A 64 -5.75 14.78 9.65
C MET A 64 -6.38 15.78 10.64
N GLU A 65 -6.81 15.32 11.81
CA GLU A 65 -7.34 16.20 12.84
C GLU A 65 -6.26 16.99 13.58
N THR A 66 -5.10 16.36 13.84
CA THR A 66 -4.11 16.90 14.79
C THR A 66 -2.84 17.43 14.15
N THR A 67 -2.40 16.86 13.02
CA THR A 67 -1.01 17.04 12.54
C THR A 67 -0.90 17.59 11.13
N ILE A 68 -1.75 17.11 10.20
CA ILE A 68 -1.62 17.44 8.77
C ILE A 68 -2.91 18.05 8.23
N LYS A 69 -2.76 18.96 7.24
CA LYS A 69 -3.88 19.52 6.47
C LYS A 69 -3.52 19.49 4.99
N PRO A 70 -3.54 18.29 4.37
CA PRO A 70 -3.14 18.14 2.97
C PRO A 70 -4.23 18.70 2.05
N ASN A 71 -3.80 19.27 0.91
CA ASN A 71 -4.71 19.66 -0.16
C ASN A 71 -4.74 18.61 -1.27
N ARG A 72 -3.57 18.04 -1.65
CA ARG A 72 -3.46 17.02 -2.67
C ARG A 72 -2.84 15.75 -2.12
N VAL A 73 -3.52 14.64 -2.29
CA VAL A 73 -3.18 13.35 -1.70
C VAL A 73 -3.06 12.28 -2.77
N LEU A 74 -2.10 11.37 -2.59
CA LEU A 74 -1.97 10.14 -3.36
C LEU A 74 -2.16 8.95 -2.42
N GLU A 75 -3.17 8.11 -2.67
CA GLU A 75 -3.33 6.83 -1.96
C GLU A 75 -2.84 5.68 -2.81
N LEU A 76 -1.97 4.85 -2.23
CA LEU A 76 -1.33 3.71 -2.87
C LEU A 76 -2.00 2.40 -2.42
N GLY A 77 -2.56 1.64 -3.37
CA GLY A 77 -3.29 0.42 -3.04
C GLY A 77 -4.58 0.73 -2.29
N CYS A 78 -5.43 1.59 -2.87
CA CYS A 78 -6.62 2.12 -2.20
C CYS A 78 -7.70 1.07 -1.92
N GLY A 79 -7.64 -0.11 -2.56
CA GLY A 79 -8.67 -1.13 -2.44
C GLY A 79 -10.07 -0.57 -2.72
N PRO A 80 -11.07 -0.84 -1.86
CA PRO A 80 -12.43 -0.31 -2.01
C PRO A 80 -12.57 1.19 -1.66
N GLY A 81 -11.49 1.95 -1.56
CA GLY A 81 -11.47 3.41 -1.51
C GLY A 81 -11.89 4.07 -0.20
N ARG A 82 -11.99 3.35 0.93
CA ARG A 82 -12.53 3.92 2.20
C ARG A 82 -11.71 5.11 2.73
N ASN A 83 -10.39 5.09 2.62
CA ASN A 83 -9.53 6.20 3.03
C ASN A 83 -9.54 7.34 2.01
N ALA A 84 -9.50 7.02 0.69
CA ALA A 84 -9.62 8.02 -0.38
C ALA A 84 -10.93 8.83 -0.26
N ILE A 85 -12.05 8.14 -0.05
CA ILE A 85 -13.38 8.74 0.15
C ILE A 85 -13.37 9.65 1.39
N TYR A 86 -12.80 9.18 2.50
CA TYR A 86 -12.68 10.03 3.70
C TYR A 86 -11.86 11.29 3.43
N MET A 87 -10.69 11.17 2.80
CA MET A 87 -9.84 12.32 2.49
C MET A 87 -10.53 13.30 1.54
N ALA A 88 -11.30 12.81 0.56
CA ALA A 88 -12.10 13.64 -0.32
C ALA A 88 -13.21 14.39 0.46
N LYS A 89 -13.91 13.73 1.40
CA LYS A 89 -14.87 14.38 2.30
C LYS A 89 -14.25 15.48 3.17
N GLN A 90 -12.95 15.38 3.47
CA GLN A 90 -12.21 16.43 4.16
C GLN A 90 -11.72 17.56 3.23
N GLY A 91 -12.15 17.55 1.96
CA GLY A 91 -11.82 18.58 0.97
C GLY A 91 -10.50 18.40 0.25
N CYS A 92 -9.85 17.24 0.39
CA CYS A 92 -8.64 16.93 -0.36
C CYS A 92 -8.94 16.59 -1.82
N LYS A 93 -8.02 16.95 -2.72
CA LYS A 93 -7.97 16.40 -4.08
C LYS A 93 -7.20 15.08 -4.01
N VAL A 94 -7.88 13.97 -4.28
CA VAL A 94 -7.34 12.62 -4.08
C VAL A 94 -7.15 11.92 -5.42
N ASP A 95 -5.91 11.51 -5.69
CA ASP A 95 -5.58 10.47 -6.67
C ASP A 95 -5.42 9.15 -5.91
N ALA A 96 -6.12 8.08 -6.29
CA ALA A 96 -6.11 6.80 -5.60
C ALA A 96 -5.88 5.65 -6.58
N LEU A 97 -4.87 4.82 -6.29
CA LEU A 97 -4.47 3.73 -7.18
C LEU A 97 -4.79 2.36 -6.57
N ASP A 98 -5.24 1.46 -7.42
CA ASP A 98 -5.16 0.02 -7.15
C ASP A 98 -4.92 -0.73 -8.46
N ILE A 99 -4.30 -1.91 -8.37
CA ILE A 99 -4.03 -2.75 -9.54
C ILE A 99 -5.25 -3.61 -9.92
N SER A 100 -6.20 -3.75 -9.01
CA SER A 100 -7.40 -4.56 -9.18
C SER A 100 -8.56 -3.74 -9.78
N GLU A 101 -9.09 -4.20 -10.91
CA GLU A 101 -10.30 -3.65 -11.51
C GLU A 101 -11.52 -3.81 -10.59
N ASN A 102 -11.62 -4.95 -9.89
CA ASN A 102 -12.70 -5.22 -8.95
C ASN A 102 -12.66 -4.28 -7.75
N ALA A 103 -11.46 -3.97 -7.23
CA ALA A 103 -11.29 -2.99 -6.16
C ALA A 103 -11.70 -1.59 -6.61
N ILE A 104 -11.22 -1.15 -7.77
CA ILE A 104 -11.52 0.19 -8.31
C ILE A 104 -13.03 0.32 -8.64
N SER A 105 -13.64 -0.69 -9.24
CA SER A 105 -15.09 -0.70 -9.47
C SER A 105 -15.86 -0.53 -8.16
N TRP A 106 -15.46 -1.26 -7.11
CA TRP A 106 -16.09 -1.14 -5.80
C TRP A 106 -15.86 0.26 -5.17
N ALA A 107 -14.65 0.81 -5.30
CA ALA A 107 -14.33 2.15 -4.80
C ALA A 107 -15.15 3.25 -5.50
N MET A 108 -15.35 3.14 -6.81
CA MET A 108 -16.18 4.07 -7.59
C MET A 108 -17.66 4.00 -7.18
N ASP A 109 -18.21 2.80 -6.97
CA ASP A 109 -19.58 2.61 -6.47
C ASP A 109 -19.75 3.34 -5.12
N ARG A 110 -18.83 3.13 -4.20
CA ARG A 110 -18.86 3.75 -2.85
C ARG A 110 -18.68 5.27 -2.88
N ALA A 111 -17.79 5.78 -3.71
CA ALA A 111 -17.60 7.23 -3.86
C ALA A 111 -18.87 7.91 -4.39
N LYS A 112 -19.56 7.24 -5.33
CA LYS A 112 -20.85 7.70 -5.85
C LYS A 112 -21.96 7.68 -4.79
N GLU A 113 -22.02 6.64 -3.96
CA GLU A 113 -22.98 6.56 -2.84
C GLU A 113 -22.77 7.67 -1.81
N GLU A 114 -21.52 8.07 -1.63
CA GLU A 114 -21.11 9.09 -0.65
C GLU A 114 -21.04 10.51 -1.23
N ASP A 115 -21.40 10.69 -2.52
CA ASP A 115 -21.40 11.96 -3.27
C ASP A 115 -20.06 12.70 -3.17
N VAL A 116 -18.95 11.99 -3.41
CA VAL A 116 -17.61 12.56 -3.39
C VAL A 116 -16.85 12.25 -4.67
N ASP A 117 -15.98 13.19 -5.07
CA ASP A 117 -15.11 13.05 -6.23
C ASP A 117 -13.72 12.57 -5.80
N VAL A 118 -13.32 11.42 -6.34
CA VAL A 118 -12.00 10.81 -6.17
C VAL A 118 -11.51 10.37 -7.54
N ASN A 119 -10.29 10.72 -7.88
CA ASN A 119 -9.67 10.29 -9.13
C ASN A 119 -9.07 8.90 -8.98
N PHE A 120 -9.87 7.87 -9.26
CA PHE A 120 -9.46 6.47 -9.17
C PHE A 120 -8.71 6.03 -10.44
N HIS A 121 -7.60 5.30 -10.24
CA HIS A 121 -6.77 4.77 -11.33
C HIS A 121 -6.57 3.26 -11.15
N CYS A 122 -7.05 2.45 -12.10
CA CYS A 122 -6.73 1.04 -12.17
C CYS A 122 -5.36 0.86 -12.83
N LYS A 123 -4.30 0.95 -12.02
CA LYS A 123 -2.91 0.89 -12.49
C LYS A 123 -1.97 0.34 -11.42
N SER A 124 -0.91 -0.32 -11.88
CA SER A 124 0.24 -0.58 -11.03
C SER A 124 0.87 0.75 -10.58
N LEU A 125 1.29 0.81 -9.33
CA LEU A 125 2.09 1.92 -8.81
C LEU A 125 3.33 2.20 -9.67
N PHE A 126 3.92 1.15 -10.23
CA PHE A 126 5.16 1.25 -11.03
C PHE A 126 4.92 1.82 -12.43
N ASP A 127 3.66 1.84 -12.90
CA ASP A 127 3.24 2.35 -14.21
C ASP A 127 2.46 3.67 -14.10
N PHE A 128 2.27 4.17 -12.87
CA PHE A 128 1.53 5.41 -12.65
C PHE A 128 2.41 6.64 -12.86
N SER A 129 2.02 7.48 -13.79
CA SER A 129 2.70 8.75 -14.07
C SER A 129 2.05 9.90 -13.29
N PHE A 130 2.86 10.69 -12.62
CA PHE A 130 2.44 11.87 -11.88
C PHE A 130 3.46 13.00 -12.02
N GLU A 131 3.03 14.22 -11.75
CA GLU A 131 3.93 15.38 -11.66
C GLU A 131 4.78 15.27 -10.38
N PRO A 132 6.13 15.26 -10.46
CA PRO A 132 6.98 15.15 -9.28
C PRO A 132 6.72 16.30 -8.29
N LYS A 133 6.85 15.98 -6.99
CA LYS A 133 6.68 16.96 -5.90
C LYS A 133 5.32 17.66 -5.93
N SER A 134 4.25 16.93 -6.27
CA SER A 134 2.90 17.51 -6.41
C SER A 134 1.97 17.18 -5.25
N TYR A 135 2.30 16.18 -4.42
CA TYR A 135 1.44 15.73 -3.32
C TYR A 135 1.92 16.26 -1.96
N ASP A 136 0.98 16.71 -1.13
CA ASP A 136 1.22 17.11 0.25
C ASP A 136 1.34 15.89 1.17
N PHE A 137 0.59 14.85 0.81
CA PHE A 137 0.50 13.61 1.57
C PHE A 137 0.43 12.40 0.63
N VAL A 138 1.19 11.37 0.92
CA VAL A 138 1.06 10.03 0.33
C VAL A 138 0.61 9.08 1.43
N TYR A 139 -0.38 8.24 1.15
CA TYR A 139 -0.90 7.27 2.11
C TYR A 139 -0.88 5.87 1.54
N ASP A 140 -0.41 4.93 2.33
CA ASP A 140 -0.41 3.50 2.04
C ASP A 140 -1.04 2.74 3.21
N CYS A 141 -2.19 2.12 2.97
CA CYS A 141 -2.81 1.21 3.91
C CYS A 141 -2.84 -0.20 3.34
N GLY A 142 -1.74 -0.91 3.50
CA GLY A 142 -1.71 -2.34 3.20
C GLY A 142 -1.00 -2.75 1.91
N LEU A 143 -0.50 -1.81 1.09
CA LEU A 143 0.22 -2.16 -0.14
C LEU A 143 1.65 -2.65 0.15
N MET A 144 2.44 -1.89 0.91
CA MET A 144 3.88 -2.12 1.09
C MET A 144 4.22 -3.54 1.54
N HIS A 145 3.45 -4.09 2.46
CA HIS A 145 3.72 -5.43 3.01
C HIS A 145 3.37 -6.58 2.05
N HIS A 146 2.74 -6.26 0.92
CA HIS A 146 2.48 -7.18 -0.19
C HIS A 146 3.45 -7.03 -1.36
N LEU A 147 4.33 -6.03 -1.33
CA LEU A 147 5.33 -5.84 -2.37
C LEU A 147 6.49 -6.82 -2.24
N ALA A 148 6.95 -7.30 -3.39
CA ALA A 148 8.19 -8.07 -3.47
C ALA A 148 9.37 -7.24 -2.91
N PRO A 149 10.34 -7.85 -2.21
CA PRO A 149 11.44 -7.11 -1.57
C PRO A 149 12.22 -6.20 -2.53
N HIS A 150 12.49 -6.64 -3.76
CA HIS A 150 13.19 -5.82 -4.76
C HIS A 150 12.36 -4.62 -5.24
N ARG A 151 11.03 -4.74 -5.31
CA ARG A 151 10.12 -3.66 -5.70
C ARG A 151 9.99 -2.58 -4.62
N ARG A 152 10.34 -2.89 -3.38
CA ARG A 152 10.30 -1.94 -2.26
C ARG A 152 11.23 -0.74 -2.47
N LEU A 153 12.38 -0.93 -3.13
CA LEU A 153 13.30 0.16 -3.44
C LEU A 153 12.65 1.17 -4.40
N THR A 154 12.07 0.69 -5.50
CA THR A 154 11.36 1.53 -6.47
C THR A 154 10.14 2.21 -5.83
N TYR A 155 9.41 1.49 -4.96
CA TYR A 155 8.31 2.06 -4.18
C TYR A 155 8.75 3.27 -3.35
N LEU A 156 9.86 3.17 -2.64
CA LEU A 156 10.40 4.30 -1.84
C LEU A 156 10.77 5.49 -2.71
N GLU A 157 11.40 5.25 -3.87
CA GLU A 157 11.74 6.32 -4.81
C GLU A 157 10.47 7.01 -5.36
N ILE A 158 9.40 6.26 -5.66
CA ILE A 158 8.12 6.80 -6.11
C ILE A 158 7.48 7.66 -5.01
N VAL A 159 7.41 7.17 -3.77
CA VAL A 159 6.87 7.93 -2.64
C VAL A 159 7.64 9.25 -2.45
N LYS A 160 8.97 9.19 -2.48
CA LYS A 160 9.82 10.38 -2.38
C LYS A 160 9.62 11.35 -3.55
N ALA A 161 9.53 10.84 -4.78
CA ALA A 161 9.34 11.66 -5.96
C ALA A 161 7.97 12.36 -5.97
N ALA A 162 6.92 11.68 -5.52
CA ALA A 162 5.56 12.21 -5.45
C ALA A 162 5.42 13.34 -4.43
N LEU A 163 6.08 13.22 -3.29
CA LEU A 163 5.96 14.16 -2.18
C LEU A 163 6.64 15.50 -2.45
N LYS A 164 5.94 16.59 -2.16
CA LYS A 164 6.52 17.93 -2.03
C LYS A 164 7.66 17.95 -1.00
N PRO A 165 8.54 18.96 -1.02
CA PRO A 165 9.42 19.23 0.11
C PRO A 165 8.61 19.35 1.40
N ASN A 166 9.06 18.70 2.47
CA ASN A 166 8.34 18.63 3.75
C ASN A 166 6.97 17.92 3.69
N GLY A 167 6.63 17.21 2.62
CA GLY A 167 5.42 16.41 2.51
C GLY A 167 5.41 15.24 3.49
N TYR A 168 4.23 14.71 3.76
CA TYR A 168 4.02 13.64 4.73
C TYR A 168 3.76 12.31 4.05
N PHE A 169 4.21 11.24 4.70
CA PHE A 169 3.92 9.88 4.31
C PHE A 169 3.27 9.13 5.47
N GLY A 170 2.08 8.62 5.26
CA GLY A 170 1.36 7.74 6.19
C GLY A 170 1.45 6.29 5.74
N LEU A 171 1.81 5.39 6.64
CA LEU A 171 1.94 3.97 6.35
C LEU A 171 1.18 3.15 7.37
N VAL A 172 0.37 2.22 6.88
CA VAL A 172 -0.21 1.11 7.65
C VAL A 172 0.23 -0.20 7.05
N CYS A 173 0.88 -1.06 7.83
CA CYS A 173 1.35 -2.35 7.35
C CYS A 173 1.33 -3.41 8.46
N PHE A 174 1.42 -4.70 8.09
CA PHE A 174 1.46 -5.79 9.06
C PHE A 174 2.65 -5.66 10.03
N ASN A 175 2.34 -5.81 11.33
CA ASN A 175 3.33 -6.17 12.33
C ASN A 175 3.49 -7.70 12.41
N THR A 176 4.26 -8.20 13.35
CA THR A 176 4.53 -9.63 13.50
C THR A 176 3.35 -10.44 14.06
N ASP A 177 2.30 -9.78 14.55
CA ASP A 177 1.05 -10.43 14.95
C ASP A 177 0.12 -10.64 13.74
N GLY A 178 0.21 -9.76 12.73
CA GLY A 178 -0.62 -9.83 11.51
C GLY A 178 -0.07 -10.77 10.44
N ALA A 179 1.26 -10.84 10.32
CA ALA A 179 1.91 -11.73 9.36
C ALA A 179 3.30 -12.18 9.86
N ILE A 180 3.80 -13.25 9.25
CA ILE A 180 5.10 -13.82 9.62
C ILE A 180 6.22 -12.83 9.29
N ASN A 181 7.15 -12.62 10.22
CA ASN A 181 8.38 -11.88 10.01
C ASN A 181 9.34 -12.71 9.12
N THR A 182 9.02 -12.78 7.83
CA THR A 182 9.81 -13.51 6.84
C THR A 182 10.95 -12.61 6.34
N SER A 183 12.18 -13.14 6.28
CA SER A 183 13.29 -12.41 5.67
C SER A 183 13.10 -12.28 4.15
N ASP A 184 13.71 -11.26 3.55
CA ASP A 184 13.66 -11.05 2.10
C ASP A 184 14.25 -12.24 1.32
N TRP A 185 15.27 -12.88 1.87
CA TRP A 185 15.85 -14.11 1.33
C TRP A 185 14.87 -15.29 1.33
N GLU A 186 14.11 -15.44 2.42
CA GLU A 186 13.15 -16.54 2.55
C GLU A 186 11.96 -16.36 1.60
N VAL A 187 11.58 -15.11 1.27
CA VAL A 187 10.57 -14.83 0.26
C VAL A 187 10.97 -15.44 -1.09
N TYR A 188 12.19 -15.20 -1.55
CA TYR A 188 12.67 -15.75 -2.83
C TYR A 188 12.94 -17.24 -2.75
N LYS A 189 13.50 -17.73 -1.66
CA LYS A 189 13.76 -19.15 -1.45
C LYS A 189 12.48 -19.98 -1.46
N SER A 190 11.40 -19.44 -0.90
CA SER A 190 10.10 -20.13 -0.87
C SER A 190 9.21 -19.82 -2.08
N GLY A 191 9.57 -18.83 -2.90
CA GLY A 191 8.76 -18.36 -4.02
C GLY A 191 7.41 -17.76 -3.56
N SER A 192 7.34 -17.20 -2.36
CA SER A 192 6.06 -16.78 -1.80
C SER A 192 6.17 -15.63 -0.81
N LEU A 193 5.30 -14.63 -0.98
CA LEU A 193 5.01 -13.59 0.02
C LEU A 193 4.01 -14.07 1.09
N LYS A 194 3.47 -15.28 0.96
CA LYS A 194 2.40 -15.80 1.82
C LYS A 194 1.20 -14.83 1.86
N ARG A 195 0.79 -14.40 3.07
CA ARG A 195 -0.28 -13.39 3.26
C ARG A 195 0.25 -11.96 3.28
N GLY A 196 1.55 -11.76 3.08
CA GLY A 196 2.26 -10.49 3.25
C GLY A 196 3.41 -10.64 4.22
N ILE A 197 4.25 -9.63 4.35
CA ILE A 197 5.42 -9.60 5.23
C ILE A 197 5.07 -8.87 6.52
N GLY A 198 5.20 -9.55 7.67
CA GLY A 198 5.15 -8.92 8.98
C GLY A 198 6.47 -8.23 9.31
N TYR A 199 6.42 -7.00 9.79
CA TYR A 199 7.60 -6.22 10.13
C TYR A 199 7.76 -6.07 11.64
N THR A 200 8.99 -6.24 12.16
CA THR A 200 9.34 -5.70 13.46
C THR A 200 9.48 -4.18 13.35
N GLU A 201 9.32 -3.47 14.47
CA GLU A 201 9.55 -2.02 14.54
C GLU A 201 10.92 -1.63 14.01
N GLU A 202 11.97 -2.32 14.46
CA GLU A 202 13.34 -2.07 14.03
C GLU A 202 13.53 -2.21 12.52
N ARG A 203 13.01 -3.33 11.95
CA ARG A 203 13.10 -3.60 10.51
C ARG A 203 12.37 -2.54 9.70
N LEU A 204 11.19 -2.10 10.15
CA LEU A 204 10.41 -1.10 9.44
C LEU A 204 11.08 0.27 9.50
N LYS A 205 11.54 0.69 10.69
CA LYS A 205 12.29 1.94 10.85
C LYS A 205 13.55 1.98 9.98
N LYS A 206 14.27 0.87 9.87
CA LYS A 206 15.45 0.76 9.00
C LYS A 206 15.15 1.04 7.53
N VAL A 207 13.94 0.69 7.06
CA VAL A 207 13.51 0.94 5.67
C VAL A 207 13.36 2.44 5.39
N PHE A 208 12.93 3.23 6.38
CA PHE A 208 12.51 4.62 6.16
C PHE A 208 13.46 5.68 6.73
N ASN A 209 14.30 5.36 7.70
CA ASN A 209 15.10 6.35 8.46
C ASN A 209 16.06 7.23 7.63
N ASN A 210 16.45 6.78 6.43
CA ASN A 210 17.36 7.56 5.59
C ASN A 210 16.64 8.68 4.82
N ASP A 211 15.34 8.52 4.58
CA ASP A 211 14.56 9.37 3.69
C ASP A 211 13.46 10.15 4.43
N PHE A 212 13.10 9.69 5.63
CA PHE A 212 11.97 10.23 6.40
C PHE A 212 12.29 10.40 7.88
N ASN A 213 11.81 11.52 8.46
CA ASN A 213 11.70 11.70 9.89
C ASN A 213 10.41 11.07 10.40
N ILE A 214 10.49 10.07 11.24
CA ILE A 214 9.34 9.39 11.83
C ILE A 214 8.75 10.29 12.92
N LEU A 215 7.53 10.79 12.72
CA LEU A 215 6.82 11.66 13.67
C LEU A 215 5.96 10.86 14.66
N SER A 216 5.36 9.77 14.17
CA SER A 216 4.57 8.84 14.97
C SER A 216 4.80 7.42 14.49
N PHE A 217 4.94 6.49 15.43
CA PHE A 217 5.06 5.07 15.16
C PHE A 217 4.43 4.28 16.32
N ARG A 218 3.38 3.54 16.03
CA ARG A 218 2.65 2.76 17.03
C ARG A 218 1.91 1.59 16.40
N LYS A 219 1.48 0.63 17.21
CA LYS A 219 0.41 -0.28 16.76
C LYS A 219 -0.85 0.54 16.48
N MET A 220 -1.60 0.15 15.46
CA MET A 220 -2.92 0.69 15.20
C MET A 220 -3.84 0.39 16.38
N LYS A 221 -4.74 1.30 16.74
CA LYS A 221 -5.70 1.08 17.82
C LYS A 221 -6.77 0.09 17.34
N LYS A 222 -7.02 -0.95 18.10
CA LYS A 222 -8.10 -1.88 17.78
C LYS A 222 -9.45 -1.22 18.00
N ILE A 223 -10.27 -1.16 16.95
CA ILE A 223 -11.64 -0.64 17.02
C ILE A 223 -12.60 -1.82 17.18
N THR A 224 -13.13 -2.00 18.37
CA THR A 224 -14.04 -3.13 18.71
C THR A 224 -15.51 -2.80 18.50
N GLN A 225 -15.87 -1.53 18.53
CA GLN A 225 -17.21 -1.06 18.18
C GLN A 225 -17.05 -0.13 16.97
N PRO A 226 -17.54 -0.51 15.80
CA PRO A 226 -17.37 0.29 14.61
C PRO A 226 -18.18 1.59 14.76
N ASN A 227 -17.50 2.63 15.23
CA ASN A 227 -17.96 4.02 15.17
C ASN A 227 -17.69 4.65 13.79
N GLY A 228 -17.67 3.83 12.75
CA GLY A 228 -17.36 4.23 11.40
C GLY A 228 -15.85 4.29 11.08
N GLN A 229 -14.97 3.80 11.95
CA GLN A 229 -13.53 3.74 11.72
C GLN A 229 -13.02 2.30 11.69
N PHE A 230 -11.91 2.09 10.97
CA PHE A 230 -11.18 0.83 10.95
C PHE A 230 -9.94 0.93 11.83
N GLY A 231 -9.66 -0.14 12.58
CA GLY A 231 -8.43 -0.27 13.34
C GLY A 231 -8.21 -1.68 13.86
N GLU A 232 -6.98 -2.21 13.64
CA GLU A 232 -6.56 -3.53 14.07
C GLU A 232 -5.14 -3.51 14.64
N ASP A 233 -4.95 -4.08 15.81
CA ASP A 233 -3.69 -4.03 16.56
C ASP A 233 -2.56 -4.94 16.01
N PHE A 234 -2.89 -5.76 15.01
CA PHE A 234 -1.91 -6.50 14.21
C PHE A 234 -1.28 -5.67 13.06
N LEU A 235 -1.55 -4.36 13.05
CA LEU A 235 -0.98 -3.41 12.10
C LEU A 235 -0.09 -2.40 12.82
N TRP A 236 0.98 -1.97 12.14
CA TRP A 236 1.70 -0.74 12.45
C TRP A 236 1.00 0.45 11.79
N ALA A 237 0.95 1.57 12.48
CA ALA A 237 0.56 2.86 11.95
C ALA A 237 1.70 3.86 12.16
N SER A 238 2.16 4.48 11.08
CA SER A 238 3.26 5.44 11.12
C SER A 238 2.94 6.69 10.31
N LEU A 239 3.28 7.86 10.87
CA LEU A 239 3.32 9.13 10.16
C LEU A 239 4.76 9.59 10.06
N MET A 240 5.19 9.91 8.86
CA MET A 240 6.55 10.30 8.55
C MET A 240 6.57 11.60 7.76
N LYS A 241 7.65 12.38 7.90
CA LYS A 241 7.89 13.60 7.14
C LYS A 241 9.12 13.42 6.27
N LYS A 242 9.00 13.74 4.97
CA LYS A 242 10.12 13.66 4.04
C LYS A 242 11.28 14.55 4.48
N ILE A 243 12.48 13.99 4.47
CA ILE A 243 13.73 14.75 4.64
C ILE A 243 14.03 15.46 3.31
N ASN A 244 14.43 16.73 3.38
CA ASN A 244 14.76 17.55 2.19
C ASN A 244 16.13 17.20 1.62
#